data_04f9adcbd3d549e26bb2db0a223e0868
#
_entry.id   04f9adcbd3d549e26bb2db0a223e0868
#
_cell.length_a   1.000
_cell.length_b   1.000
_cell.length_c   1.000
_cell.angle_alpha   90.00
_cell.angle_beta   90.00
_cell.angle_gamma   90.00
#
_symmetry.space_group_name_H-M   'P 1'
#
loop_
_entity.id
_entity.type
_entity.pdbx_description
1 polymer ?
#
loop_
_entity_poly.entity_id
_entity_poly.type
_entity_poly.pdbx_seq_one_letter_code
_entity_poly.pdbx_strand_id
1 'polypeptide(L)'
;MDFSDFGKRFAGEIGIGELMDDLGDALVADPAPLMLGGGNPAHVPEVQAVFKKRMEDILSKHGEFERVIGNYDTPQGAKAFIGALAELFRGEFGWGIGPENIALTNGSQNAFFSLFNLFAGKFDGAISKQILLPLAPEYIGYTEVGLEPDFFRSARPDIEILNDRLFKYRVDFDQLKVDDRVGAVCFSRPTNPTGNVVTDQEVSRLRDLANAQGVPLIIDNAYGTPFPNIIFSEAQPVWDENIILSLSLSKFGLPSLRTGIVIARKEIIRVVSRMTSVLSLAPGSLGPALAYDLVKSGDITRVSAETIQPFYRKKADGAVEQLRQEIGDAIPMRIHKPEGALFLWLWFEGLPISSRELYQRLKQKGVLVVSGHYFFPGMEKDNWSHKDECIRVTYAQNDEVVERGLSLIASEIREIYSES
;
A
#
# COMPACT_ATOMS: atom_id res chain seq x y z
N MET A 1 24.17 14.74 -21.82
CA MET A 1 23.58 13.50 -22.37
C MET A 1 22.09 13.71 -22.45
N ASP A 2 21.45 13.43 -23.59
CA ASP A 2 20.03 13.58 -23.75
C ASP A 2 19.30 12.27 -23.43
N PHE A 3 18.26 12.37 -22.62
CA PHE A 3 17.38 11.24 -22.31
C PHE A 3 16.15 11.26 -23.22
N SER A 4 15.55 10.08 -23.44
CA SER A 4 14.21 9.97 -24.02
C SER A 4 13.18 10.69 -23.14
N ASP A 5 11.99 10.98 -23.65
CA ASP A 5 10.93 11.62 -22.84
C ASP A 5 10.54 10.78 -21.62
N PHE A 6 10.53 9.46 -21.74
CA PHE A 6 10.41 8.54 -20.61
C PHE A 6 11.55 8.72 -19.60
N GLY A 7 12.80 8.78 -20.05
CA GLY A 7 13.98 8.95 -19.19
C GLY A 7 14.01 10.31 -18.47
N LYS A 8 13.54 11.39 -19.13
CA LYS A 8 13.45 12.72 -18.54
C LYS A 8 12.52 12.78 -17.31
N ARG A 9 11.46 11.96 -17.27
CA ARG A 9 10.55 11.88 -16.12
C ARG A 9 11.28 11.43 -14.85
N PHE A 10 12.29 10.58 -14.97
CA PHE A 10 13.07 10.05 -13.84
C PHE A 10 14.39 10.82 -13.61
N ALA A 11 14.74 11.76 -14.48
CA ALA A 11 15.92 12.60 -14.32
C ALA A 11 15.66 13.84 -13.43
N GLY A 12 14.41 14.15 -13.13
CA GLY A 12 13.98 15.20 -12.21
C GLY A 12 13.63 14.66 -10.83
N GLU A 13 13.22 15.55 -9.95
CA GLU A 13 12.70 15.18 -8.64
C GLU A 13 11.34 14.50 -8.79
N ILE A 14 11.20 13.31 -8.21
CA ILE A 14 9.95 12.56 -8.13
C ILE A 14 9.60 12.31 -6.64
N GLY A 15 8.33 12.44 -6.26
CA GLY A 15 7.92 12.40 -4.86
C GLY A 15 8.33 11.13 -4.11
N ILE A 16 8.22 9.97 -4.75
CA ILE A 16 8.69 8.71 -4.15
C ILE A 16 10.22 8.66 -4.09
N GLY A 17 10.94 9.27 -5.05
CA GLY A 17 12.40 9.36 -5.06
C GLY A 17 12.90 10.19 -3.87
N GLU A 18 12.38 11.41 -3.68
CA GLU A 18 12.71 12.27 -2.54
C GLU A 18 12.50 11.54 -1.20
N LEU A 19 11.37 10.85 -1.05
CA LEU A 19 11.11 10.04 0.14
C LEU A 19 12.15 8.92 0.31
N MET A 20 12.51 8.21 -0.75
CA MET A 20 13.47 7.09 -0.67
C MET A 20 14.89 7.57 -0.41
N ASP A 21 15.27 8.73 -0.95
CA ASP A 21 16.57 9.36 -0.69
C ASP A 21 16.67 9.79 0.78
N ASP A 22 15.65 10.48 1.31
CA ASP A 22 15.59 10.86 2.72
C ASP A 22 15.63 9.65 3.67
N LEU A 23 14.92 8.57 3.32
CA LEU A 23 14.96 7.33 4.09
C LEU A 23 16.32 6.64 3.99
N GLY A 24 16.96 6.68 2.83
CA GLY A 24 18.31 6.15 2.60
C GLY A 24 19.36 6.89 3.41
N ASP A 25 19.34 8.22 3.38
CA ASP A 25 20.24 9.08 4.15
C ASP A 25 20.07 8.87 5.66
N ALA A 26 18.84 8.69 6.11
CA ALA A 26 18.52 8.43 7.50
C ALA A 26 19.10 7.10 8.04
N LEU A 27 19.29 6.09 7.18
CA LEU A 27 19.87 4.80 7.58
C LEU A 27 21.38 4.91 7.95
N VAL A 28 22.06 5.94 7.45
CA VAL A 28 23.50 6.15 7.66
C VAL A 28 23.82 7.38 8.51
N ALA A 29 22.79 8.15 8.88
CA ALA A 29 22.94 9.35 9.71
C ALA A 29 23.28 9.03 11.17
N ASP A 30 24.14 9.87 11.79
CA ASP A 30 24.48 9.81 13.21
C ASP A 30 24.39 11.23 13.81
N PRO A 31 23.46 11.51 14.75
CA PRO A 31 22.44 10.59 15.26
C PRO A 31 21.36 10.26 14.20
N ALA A 32 20.85 9.03 14.26
CA ALA A 32 19.77 8.61 13.37
C ALA A 32 18.45 9.37 13.68
N PRO A 33 17.75 9.91 12.68
CA PRO A 33 16.46 10.56 12.89
C PRO A 33 15.38 9.56 13.29
N LEU A 34 14.29 10.07 13.88
CA LEU A 34 13.11 9.29 14.21
C LEU A 34 12.31 9.02 12.92
N MET A 35 12.35 7.78 12.46
CA MET A 35 11.84 7.34 11.14
C MET A 35 10.34 7.09 11.15
N LEU A 36 9.51 8.14 11.19
CA LEU A 36 8.05 8.02 11.13
C LEU A 36 7.48 8.16 9.72
N GLY A 37 8.33 8.31 8.70
CA GLY A 37 7.93 8.37 7.28
C GLY A 37 7.97 7.01 6.56
N GLY A 38 8.67 6.03 7.11
CA GLY A 38 8.92 4.74 6.42
C GLY A 38 7.69 3.85 6.31
N GLY A 39 7.71 2.96 5.31
CA GLY A 39 6.67 1.95 5.07
C GLY A 39 7.08 0.53 5.48
N ASN A 40 8.18 0.34 6.19
CA ASN A 40 8.60 -0.97 6.66
C ASN A 40 7.64 -1.52 7.73
N PRO A 41 7.29 -2.81 7.67
CA PRO A 41 6.54 -3.45 8.74
C PRO A 41 7.38 -3.52 10.03
N ALA A 42 6.72 -3.57 11.17
CA ALA A 42 7.37 -3.87 12.44
C ALA A 42 7.96 -5.28 12.44
N HIS A 43 8.96 -5.48 13.28
CA HIS A 43 9.50 -6.80 13.57
C HIS A 43 8.60 -7.50 14.59
N VAL A 44 7.66 -8.32 14.11
CA VAL A 44 6.80 -9.15 14.97
C VAL A 44 7.56 -10.42 15.35
N PRO A 45 7.96 -10.60 16.62
CA PRO A 45 8.91 -11.66 17.00
C PRO A 45 8.43 -13.07 16.65
N GLU A 46 7.15 -13.35 16.85
CA GLU A 46 6.54 -14.65 16.55
C GLU A 46 6.59 -14.96 15.07
N VAL A 47 6.31 -13.98 14.22
CA VAL A 47 6.36 -14.13 12.75
C VAL A 47 7.80 -14.35 12.28
N GLN A 48 8.74 -13.59 12.86
CA GLN A 48 10.16 -13.75 12.55
C GLN A 48 10.71 -15.11 12.97
N ALA A 49 10.29 -15.63 14.11
CA ALA A 49 10.68 -16.97 14.57
C ALA A 49 10.24 -18.06 13.59
N VAL A 50 9.04 -17.95 13.01
CA VAL A 50 8.55 -18.88 11.99
C VAL A 50 9.43 -18.83 10.75
N PHE A 51 9.75 -17.65 10.23
CA PHE A 51 10.61 -17.53 9.06
C PHE A 51 12.04 -17.98 9.30
N LYS A 52 12.59 -17.68 10.48
CA LYS A 52 13.93 -18.16 10.88
C LYS A 52 13.99 -19.68 10.87
N LYS A 53 13.01 -20.32 11.53
CA LYS A 53 12.93 -21.78 11.53
C LYS A 53 12.82 -22.35 10.11
N ARG A 54 11.96 -21.77 9.26
CA ARG A 54 11.83 -22.23 7.87
C ARG A 54 13.12 -22.06 7.07
N MET A 55 13.89 -21.01 7.31
CA MET A 55 15.21 -20.82 6.71
C MET A 55 16.19 -21.91 7.17
N GLU A 56 16.21 -22.24 8.46
CA GLU A 56 17.01 -23.35 9.00
C GLU A 56 16.64 -24.68 8.35
N ASP A 57 15.34 -24.96 8.16
CA ASP A 57 14.85 -26.14 7.47
C ASP A 57 15.30 -26.20 6.00
N ILE A 58 15.26 -25.08 5.26
CA ILE A 58 15.75 -24.97 3.88
C ILE A 58 17.25 -25.27 3.82
N LEU A 59 18.05 -24.73 4.74
CA LEU A 59 19.49 -24.95 4.80
C LEU A 59 19.87 -26.40 5.15
N SER A 60 19.08 -27.04 6.00
CA SER A 60 19.36 -28.41 6.45
C SER A 60 18.94 -29.49 5.47
N LYS A 61 17.99 -29.22 4.59
CA LYS A 61 17.43 -30.19 3.67
C LYS A 61 18.22 -30.24 2.37
N HIS A 62 18.79 -31.43 2.10
CA HIS A 62 19.65 -31.65 0.93
C HIS A 62 19.00 -31.17 -0.38
N GLY A 63 19.69 -30.32 -1.12
CA GLY A 63 19.29 -29.79 -2.42
C GLY A 63 18.16 -28.73 -2.41
N GLU A 64 17.56 -28.43 -1.25
CA GLU A 64 16.50 -27.40 -1.20
C GLU A 64 17.07 -25.99 -1.28
N PHE A 65 18.16 -25.72 -0.56
CA PHE A 65 18.86 -24.44 -0.61
C PHE A 65 19.32 -24.12 -2.03
N GLU A 66 20.05 -25.06 -2.65
CA GLU A 66 20.59 -24.89 -4.00
C GLU A 66 19.48 -24.67 -5.03
N ARG A 67 18.35 -25.36 -4.89
CA ARG A 67 17.18 -25.16 -5.74
C ARG A 67 16.60 -23.75 -5.59
N VAL A 68 16.47 -23.27 -4.35
CA VAL A 68 15.84 -21.97 -4.06
C VAL A 68 16.69 -20.79 -4.58
N ILE A 69 18.01 -20.87 -4.46
CA ILE A 69 18.91 -19.78 -4.86
C ILE A 69 19.52 -19.93 -6.25
N GLY A 70 19.63 -21.16 -6.77
CA GLY A 70 20.39 -21.48 -7.98
C GLY A 70 19.54 -21.69 -9.23
N ASN A 71 18.21 -21.73 -9.13
CA ASN A 71 17.34 -21.97 -10.28
C ASN A 71 16.29 -20.88 -10.44
N TYR A 72 16.04 -20.46 -11.68
CA TYR A 72 14.86 -19.64 -11.98
C TYR A 72 13.59 -20.47 -11.86
N ASP A 73 12.57 -19.88 -11.26
CA ASP A 73 11.21 -20.36 -11.38
C ASP A 73 10.60 -19.94 -12.75
N THR A 74 9.35 -20.27 -13.00
CA THR A 74 8.67 -19.83 -14.22
C THR A 74 8.37 -18.32 -14.17
N PRO A 75 8.13 -17.64 -15.30
CA PRO A 75 7.71 -16.23 -15.29
C PRO A 75 6.40 -15.97 -14.51
N GLN A 76 5.57 -17.00 -14.34
CA GLN A 76 4.38 -16.94 -13.49
C GLN A 76 4.75 -17.02 -11.98
N GLY A 77 5.89 -17.60 -11.65
CA GLY A 77 6.40 -17.79 -10.29
C GLY A 77 6.55 -19.27 -9.90
N ALA A 78 6.82 -19.49 -8.62
CA ALA A 78 7.01 -20.81 -8.01
C ALA A 78 5.71 -21.64 -8.04
N LYS A 79 5.64 -22.65 -8.89
CA LYS A 79 4.43 -23.46 -9.14
C LYS A 79 3.86 -24.10 -7.87
N ALA A 80 4.72 -24.60 -6.99
CA ALA A 80 4.28 -25.22 -5.74
C ALA A 80 3.57 -24.21 -4.82
N PHE A 81 4.12 -23.00 -4.71
CA PHE A 81 3.55 -21.93 -3.91
C PHE A 81 2.23 -21.43 -4.51
N ILE A 82 2.17 -21.25 -5.83
CA ILE A 82 0.94 -20.89 -6.55
C ILE A 82 -0.15 -21.95 -6.36
N GLY A 83 0.21 -23.23 -6.43
CA GLY A 83 -0.72 -24.33 -6.15
C GLY A 83 -1.28 -24.29 -4.73
N ALA A 84 -0.41 -24.09 -3.73
CA ALA A 84 -0.81 -23.98 -2.33
C ALA A 84 -1.72 -22.76 -2.09
N LEU A 85 -1.44 -21.60 -2.71
CA LEU A 85 -2.33 -20.43 -2.66
C LEU A 85 -3.71 -20.71 -3.26
N ALA A 86 -3.77 -21.38 -4.42
CA ALA A 86 -5.04 -21.73 -5.05
C ALA A 86 -5.86 -22.70 -4.18
N GLU A 87 -5.21 -23.67 -3.52
CA GLU A 87 -5.85 -24.58 -2.57
C GLU A 87 -6.38 -23.82 -1.34
N LEU A 88 -5.58 -22.95 -0.75
CA LEU A 88 -5.96 -22.10 0.38
C LEU A 88 -7.21 -21.26 0.06
N PHE A 89 -7.19 -20.52 -1.04
CA PHE A 89 -8.30 -19.63 -1.40
C PHE A 89 -9.58 -20.38 -1.76
N ARG A 90 -9.49 -21.54 -2.38
CA ARG A 90 -10.66 -22.40 -2.60
C ARG A 90 -11.20 -22.99 -1.31
N GLY A 91 -10.32 -23.46 -0.44
CA GLY A 91 -10.70 -24.14 0.80
C GLY A 91 -11.31 -23.19 1.84
N GLU A 92 -10.70 -22.04 2.05
CA GLU A 92 -11.14 -21.09 3.11
C GLU A 92 -12.20 -20.11 2.64
N PHE A 93 -12.15 -19.67 1.36
CA PHE A 93 -13.01 -18.58 0.86
C PHE A 93 -13.98 -19.02 -0.24
N GLY A 94 -13.91 -20.28 -0.69
CA GLY A 94 -14.78 -20.80 -1.74
C GLY A 94 -14.54 -20.14 -3.11
N TRP A 95 -13.40 -19.51 -3.35
CA TRP A 95 -13.13 -18.85 -4.63
C TRP A 95 -12.91 -19.86 -5.74
N GLY A 96 -13.60 -19.68 -6.87
CA GLY A 96 -13.50 -20.57 -8.03
C GLY A 96 -12.22 -20.36 -8.84
N ILE A 97 -11.05 -20.41 -8.22
CA ILE A 97 -9.75 -20.12 -8.84
C ILE A 97 -8.85 -21.36 -8.84
N GLY A 98 -7.98 -21.43 -9.86
CA GLY A 98 -6.90 -22.42 -9.96
C GLY A 98 -5.53 -21.74 -10.02
N PRO A 99 -4.45 -22.52 -10.16
CA PRO A 99 -3.10 -21.97 -10.34
C PRO A 99 -2.99 -21.00 -11.52
N GLU A 100 -3.81 -21.17 -12.55
CA GLU A 100 -3.88 -20.31 -13.73
C GLU A 100 -4.42 -18.90 -13.46
N ASN A 101 -5.02 -18.69 -12.29
CA ASN A 101 -5.54 -17.40 -11.82
C ASN A 101 -4.55 -16.61 -10.96
N ILE A 102 -3.35 -17.14 -10.71
CA ILE A 102 -2.39 -16.56 -9.78
C ILE A 102 -1.03 -16.36 -10.47
N ALA A 103 -0.45 -15.18 -10.33
CA ALA A 103 0.94 -14.91 -10.71
C ALA A 103 1.70 -14.24 -9.56
N LEU A 104 2.98 -14.55 -9.44
CA LEU A 104 3.90 -13.86 -8.54
C LEU A 104 4.61 -12.73 -9.29
N THR A 105 5.01 -11.69 -8.56
CA THR A 105 5.76 -10.54 -9.07
C THR A 105 6.84 -10.14 -8.08
N ASN A 106 7.79 -9.32 -8.52
CA ASN A 106 8.84 -8.77 -7.66
C ASN A 106 8.30 -7.62 -6.77
N GLY A 107 7.33 -7.97 -5.91
CA GLY A 107 6.55 -7.08 -5.06
C GLY A 107 5.34 -6.48 -5.78
N SER A 108 4.37 -5.97 -5.01
CA SER A 108 3.16 -5.33 -5.54
C SER A 108 3.47 -4.13 -6.44
N GLN A 109 4.56 -3.38 -6.18
CA GLN A 109 4.97 -2.25 -7.03
C GLN A 109 5.19 -2.68 -8.48
N ASN A 110 5.84 -3.83 -8.70
CA ASN A 110 6.03 -4.39 -10.05
C ASN A 110 4.70 -4.88 -10.65
N ALA A 111 3.81 -5.43 -9.80
CA ALA A 111 2.46 -5.78 -10.23
C ALA A 111 1.68 -4.56 -10.73
N PHE A 112 1.70 -3.45 -9.98
CA PHE A 112 1.00 -2.22 -10.36
C PHE A 112 1.57 -1.56 -11.60
N PHE A 113 2.90 -1.57 -11.77
CA PHE A 113 3.50 -1.14 -13.04
C PHE A 113 2.91 -1.93 -14.22
N SER A 114 2.83 -3.25 -14.09
CA SER A 114 2.28 -4.11 -15.15
C SER A 114 0.79 -3.89 -15.35
N LEU A 115 -0.02 -3.96 -14.28
CA LEU A 115 -1.47 -3.89 -14.35
C LEU A 115 -1.95 -2.52 -14.85
N PHE A 116 -1.38 -1.44 -14.36
CA PHE A 116 -1.82 -0.12 -14.76
C PHE A 116 -1.52 0.14 -16.24
N ASN A 117 -0.32 -0.21 -16.74
CA ASN A 117 0.02 -0.07 -18.15
C ASN A 117 -0.68 -1.09 -19.06
N LEU A 118 -1.28 -2.14 -18.50
CA LEU A 118 -2.16 -3.04 -19.24
C LEU A 118 -3.53 -2.42 -19.53
N PHE A 119 -4.05 -1.59 -18.61
CA PHE A 119 -5.42 -1.06 -18.70
C PHE A 119 -5.51 0.44 -18.97
N ALA A 120 -4.39 1.19 -18.89
CA ALA A 120 -4.36 2.62 -19.19
C ALA A 120 -3.27 2.95 -20.22
N GLY A 121 -3.35 4.15 -20.77
CA GLY A 121 -2.51 4.62 -21.86
C GLY A 121 -3.27 4.62 -23.20
N LYS A 122 -2.56 4.57 -24.30
CA LYS A 122 -3.13 4.65 -25.65
C LYS A 122 -3.76 3.34 -26.10
N PHE A 123 -4.99 3.41 -26.59
CA PHE A 123 -5.73 2.30 -27.19
C PHE A 123 -6.00 2.62 -28.67
N ASP A 124 -5.68 1.69 -29.57
CA ASP A 124 -5.91 1.79 -31.03
C ASP A 124 -5.49 3.14 -31.65
N GLY A 125 -4.45 3.76 -31.07
CA GLY A 125 -3.81 4.98 -31.59
C GLY A 125 -4.55 6.30 -31.35
N ALA A 126 -5.78 6.30 -30.87
CA ALA A 126 -6.60 7.51 -30.76
C ALA A 126 -7.20 7.78 -29.37
N ILE A 127 -7.55 6.73 -28.62
CA ILE A 127 -8.23 6.86 -27.34
C ILE A 127 -7.18 6.65 -26.21
N SER A 128 -7.04 7.63 -25.32
CA SER A 128 -6.24 7.48 -24.10
C SER A 128 -7.17 7.12 -22.94
N LYS A 129 -6.87 6.02 -22.23
CA LYS A 129 -7.58 5.60 -21.03
C LYS A 129 -6.72 5.83 -19.78
N GLN A 130 -7.40 6.05 -18.66
CA GLN A 130 -6.82 6.37 -17.37
C GLN A 130 -7.17 5.32 -16.33
N ILE A 131 -6.35 5.21 -15.29
CA ILE A 131 -6.73 4.51 -14.05
C ILE A 131 -7.56 5.48 -13.21
N LEU A 132 -8.77 5.07 -12.86
CA LEU A 132 -9.63 5.82 -11.95
C LEU A 132 -9.37 5.38 -10.51
N LEU A 133 -8.98 6.34 -9.68
CA LEU A 133 -8.88 6.21 -8.23
C LEU A 133 -10.17 6.82 -7.63
N PRO A 134 -11.10 5.98 -7.14
CA PRO A 134 -12.44 6.44 -6.75
C PRO A 134 -12.45 7.23 -5.44
N LEU A 135 -11.32 7.25 -4.75
CA LEU A 135 -11.15 7.89 -3.45
C LEU A 135 -9.68 8.26 -3.27
N ALA A 136 -9.38 9.56 -3.25
CA ALA A 136 -8.08 10.08 -2.87
C ALA A 136 -8.09 10.44 -1.36
N PRO A 137 -6.96 10.39 -0.64
CA PRO A 137 -5.61 10.08 -1.12
C PRO A 137 -5.37 8.59 -1.35
N GLU A 138 -4.37 8.28 -2.19
CA GLU A 138 -3.91 6.94 -2.53
C GLU A 138 -2.38 6.82 -2.52
N TYR A 139 -1.87 5.63 -2.71
CA TYR A 139 -0.46 5.31 -2.54
C TYR A 139 0.47 6.13 -3.44
N ILE A 140 1.43 6.83 -2.83
CA ILE A 140 2.44 7.64 -3.52
C ILE A 140 3.18 6.88 -4.63
N GLY A 141 3.40 5.58 -4.44
CA GLY A 141 4.11 4.72 -5.40
C GLY A 141 3.36 4.49 -6.72
N TYR A 142 2.10 4.94 -6.85
CA TYR A 142 1.39 4.86 -8.11
C TYR A 142 1.77 5.97 -9.10
N THR A 143 2.12 7.14 -8.59
CA THR A 143 2.24 8.38 -9.38
C THR A 143 3.09 8.20 -10.65
N GLU A 144 4.23 7.50 -10.55
CA GLU A 144 5.21 7.42 -11.64
C GLU A 144 5.15 6.12 -12.45
N VAL A 145 4.18 5.22 -12.19
CA VAL A 145 4.15 3.91 -12.88
C VAL A 145 3.62 3.98 -14.31
N GLY A 146 2.85 5.02 -14.66
CA GLY A 146 2.29 5.17 -16.00
C GLY A 146 3.35 5.48 -17.05
N LEU A 147 3.29 4.85 -18.23
CA LEU A 147 4.17 5.16 -19.36
C LEU A 147 3.75 6.42 -20.12
N GLU A 148 2.47 6.78 -20.08
CA GLU A 148 1.90 7.95 -20.74
C GLU A 148 1.60 9.07 -19.73
N PRO A 149 1.54 10.35 -20.15
CA PRO A 149 1.09 11.45 -19.29
C PRO A 149 -0.41 11.35 -18.99
N ASP A 150 -0.88 12.11 -18.00
CA ASP A 150 -2.28 12.17 -17.56
C ASP A 150 -2.88 10.77 -17.29
N PHE A 151 -2.10 9.94 -16.62
CA PHE A 151 -2.35 8.52 -16.46
C PHE A 151 -3.42 8.18 -15.43
N PHE A 152 -3.59 9.06 -14.43
CA PHE A 152 -4.54 8.90 -13.34
C PHE A 152 -5.66 9.93 -13.40
N ARG A 153 -6.83 9.51 -12.94
CA ARG A 153 -7.95 10.38 -12.60
C ARG A 153 -8.44 10.00 -11.22
N SER A 154 -8.46 10.95 -10.29
CA SER A 154 -8.89 10.72 -8.91
C SER A 154 -10.15 11.49 -8.59
N ALA A 155 -10.97 10.91 -7.72
CA ALA A 155 -12.12 11.58 -7.13
C ALA A 155 -11.79 12.06 -5.71
N ARG A 156 -12.31 13.22 -5.33
CA ARG A 156 -12.31 13.66 -3.93
C ARG A 156 -13.21 12.74 -3.12
N PRO A 157 -12.84 12.38 -1.89
CA PRO A 157 -13.74 11.67 -0.99
C PRO A 157 -14.82 12.60 -0.44
N ASP A 158 -15.91 12.02 0.01
CA ASP A 158 -16.74 12.62 1.04
C ASP A 158 -16.04 12.47 2.40
N ILE A 159 -15.93 13.56 3.18
CA ILE A 159 -15.28 13.58 4.48
C ILE A 159 -16.34 13.48 5.58
N GLU A 160 -16.51 12.30 6.13
CA GLU A 160 -17.41 12.05 7.26
C GLU A 160 -16.72 12.43 8.59
N ILE A 161 -17.18 13.48 9.25
CA ILE A 161 -16.72 13.82 10.61
C ILE A 161 -17.44 12.92 11.61
N LEU A 162 -16.67 12.05 12.29
CA LEU A 162 -17.22 11.07 13.24
C LEU A 162 -17.35 11.65 14.64
N ASN A 163 -16.41 12.50 15.04
CA ASN A 163 -16.40 13.24 16.30
C ASN A 163 -15.34 14.35 16.23
N ASP A 164 -15.08 15.02 17.34
CA ASP A 164 -14.16 16.17 17.40
C ASP A 164 -12.74 15.86 16.95
N ARG A 165 -12.33 14.59 16.98
CA ARG A 165 -10.96 14.18 16.71
C ARG A 165 -10.84 13.13 15.59
N LEU A 166 -11.94 12.55 15.15
CA LEU A 166 -11.92 11.50 14.13
C LEU A 166 -12.74 11.88 12.91
N PHE A 167 -12.23 11.52 11.75
CA PHE A 167 -12.95 11.57 10.48
C PHE A 167 -12.71 10.29 9.67
N LYS A 168 -13.50 10.10 8.62
CA LYS A 168 -13.36 8.98 7.68
C LYS A 168 -13.61 9.46 6.26
N TYR A 169 -12.84 8.93 5.32
CA TYR A 169 -13.13 9.10 3.90
C TYR A 169 -14.13 8.07 3.41
N ARG A 170 -15.10 8.54 2.63
CA ARG A 170 -16.09 7.76 1.92
C ARG A 170 -15.98 8.00 0.42
N VAL A 171 -16.34 6.99 -0.37
CA VAL A 171 -16.48 7.17 -1.82
C VAL A 171 -17.68 8.07 -2.10
N ASP A 172 -17.43 9.24 -2.73
CA ASP A 172 -18.50 10.11 -3.21
C ASP A 172 -19.06 9.56 -4.52
N PHE A 173 -20.05 8.68 -4.41
CA PHE A 173 -20.68 8.05 -5.55
C PHE A 173 -21.52 8.98 -6.41
N ASP A 174 -21.90 10.16 -5.91
CA ASP A 174 -22.68 11.13 -6.66
C ASP A 174 -21.78 11.91 -7.63
N GLN A 175 -20.51 12.08 -7.29
CA GLN A 175 -19.50 12.73 -8.14
C GLN A 175 -18.68 11.73 -8.97
N LEU A 176 -18.65 10.45 -8.56
CA LEU A 176 -17.82 9.44 -9.23
C LEU A 176 -18.39 9.07 -10.59
N LYS A 177 -17.58 9.24 -11.66
CA LYS A 177 -17.95 8.89 -13.03
C LYS A 177 -16.97 7.87 -13.59
N VAL A 178 -17.49 6.71 -13.97
CA VAL A 178 -16.78 5.69 -14.74
C VAL A 178 -17.26 5.80 -16.18
N ASP A 179 -16.48 6.45 -17.03
CA ASP A 179 -16.78 6.69 -18.45
C ASP A 179 -15.85 5.90 -19.39
N ASP A 180 -15.96 6.10 -20.69
CA ASP A 180 -15.20 5.40 -21.75
C ASP A 180 -13.68 5.67 -21.70
N ARG A 181 -13.23 6.71 -20.98
CA ARG A 181 -11.82 7.02 -20.73
C ARG A 181 -11.25 6.28 -19.54
N VAL A 182 -12.05 5.55 -18.77
CA VAL A 182 -11.55 4.69 -17.69
C VAL A 182 -11.13 3.35 -18.25
N GLY A 183 -9.89 2.93 -17.95
CA GLY A 183 -9.37 1.62 -18.31
C GLY A 183 -9.46 0.60 -17.20
N ALA A 184 -9.36 1.07 -15.95
CA ALA A 184 -9.60 0.28 -14.75
C ALA A 184 -9.98 1.21 -13.58
N VAL A 185 -10.70 0.68 -12.60
CA VAL A 185 -10.92 1.32 -11.30
C VAL A 185 -9.97 0.68 -10.31
N CYS A 186 -9.24 1.46 -9.51
CA CYS A 186 -8.28 0.94 -8.54
C CYS A 186 -8.40 1.66 -7.19
N PHE A 187 -8.33 0.91 -6.10
CA PHE A 187 -8.20 1.45 -4.74
C PHE A 187 -7.44 0.48 -3.84
N SER A 188 -6.82 1.00 -2.77
CA SER A 188 -6.16 0.18 -1.75
C SER A 188 -7.06 -0.06 -0.53
N ARG A 189 -6.94 -1.26 0.09
CA ARG A 189 -7.82 -1.69 1.18
C ARG A 189 -7.07 -2.56 2.20
N PRO A 190 -6.61 -1.97 3.34
CA PRO A 190 -6.68 -0.56 3.72
C PRO A 190 -5.75 0.33 2.91
N THR A 191 -6.11 1.61 2.83
CA THR A 191 -5.39 2.59 2.04
C THR A 191 -4.07 2.99 2.71
N ASN A 192 -3.01 3.06 1.95
CA ASN A 192 -1.84 3.86 2.26
C ASN A 192 -2.01 5.21 1.53
N PRO A 193 -2.21 6.34 2.22
CA PRO A 193 -1.62 6.69 3.52
C PRO A 193 -2.56 6.59 4.74
N THR A 194 -3.85 6.47 4.55
CA THR A 194 -4.87 6.85 5.55
C THR A 194 -5.24 5.75 6.54
N GLY A 195 -4.97 4.49 6.20
CA GLY A 195 -5.53 3.35 6.91
C GLY A 195 -7.03 3.13 6.66
N ASN A 196 -7.63 3.88 5.71
CA ASN A 196 -9.06 3.76 5.39
C ASN A 196 -9.39 2.37 4.84
N VAL A 197 -10.46 1.79 5.32
CA VAL A 197 -11.04 0.55 4.79
C VAL A 197 -12.32 0.89 4.04
N VAL A 198 -12.26 0.81 2.71
CA VAL A 198 -13.45 0.87 1.85
C VAL A 198 -14.39 -0.26 2.26
N THR A 199 -15.63 0.05 2.62
CA THR A 199 -16.59 -0.92 3.15
C THR A 199 -16.99 -1.96 2.11
N ASP A 200 -17.49 -3.13 2.55
CA ASP A 200 -17.97 -4.18 1.63
C ASP A 200 -19.08 -3.66 0.70
N GLN A 201 -19.93 -2.75 1.20
CA GLN A 201 -20.96 -2.11 0.39
C GLN A 201 -20.38 -1.18 -0.68
N GLU A 202 -19.38 -0.35 -0.32
CA GLU A 202 -18.67 0.51 -1.28
C GLU A 202 -17.94 -0.34 -2.33
N VAL A 203 -17.27 -1.43 -1.91
CA VAL A 203 -16.62 -2.39 -2.83
C VAL A 203 -17.62 -2.96 -3.82
N SER A 204 -18.80 -3.39 -3.35
CA SER A 204 -19.85 -3.91 -4.22
C SER A 204 -20.33 -2.88 -5.23
N ARG A 205 -20.56 -1.63 -4.82
CA ARG A 205 -20.97 -0.54 -5.72
C ARG A 205 -19.89 -0.21 -6.74
N LEU A 206 -18.62 -0.14 -6.33
CA LEU A 206 -17.48 0.09 -7.23
C LEU A 206 -17.35 -1.03 -8.27
N ARG A 207 -17.51 -2.29 -7.84
CA ARG A 207 -17.53 -3.45 -8.74
C ARG A 207 -18.65 -3.34 -9.77
N ASP A 208 -19.86 -2.99 -9.33
CA ASP A 208 -21.01 -2.89 -10.23
C ASP A 208 -20.81 -1.74 -11.24
N LEU A 209 -20.22 -0.61 -10.85
CA LEU A 209 -19.86 0.48 -11.74
C LEU A 209 -18.77 0.06 -12.76
N ALA A 210 -17.74 -0.65 -12.31
CA ALA A 210 -16.69 -1.16 -13.18
C ALA A 210 -17.26 -2.18 -14.18
N ASN A 211 -18.11 -3.11 -13.72
CA ASN A 211 -18.79 -4.09 -14.56
C ASN A 211 -19.67 -3.44 -15.63
N ALA A 212 -20.42 -2.40 -15.28
CA ALA A 212 -21.28 -1.68 -16.21
C ALA A 212 -20.50 -1.04 -17.37
N GLN A 213 -19.25 -0.69 -17.15
CA GLN A 213 -18.33 -0.13 -18.16
C GLN A 213 -17.41 -1.19 -18.80
N GLY A 214 -17.50 -2.45 -18.38
CA GLY A 214 -16.66 -3.53 -18.89
C GLY A 214 -15.18 -3.38 -18.55
N VAL A 215 -14.83 -2.69 -17.44
CA VAL A 215 -13.46 -2.49 -16.98
C VAL A 215 -13.20 -3.25 -15.67
N PRO A 216 -11.96 -3.68 -15.38
CA PRO A 216 -11.68 -4.40 -14.15
C PRO A 216 -11.68 -3.47 -12.92
N LEU A 217 -12.01 -4.05 -11.77
CA LEU A 217 -11.78 -3.48 -10.46
C LEU A 217 -10.48 -4.04 -9.89
N ILE A 218 -9.50 -3.19 -9.64
CA ILE A 218 -8.20 -3.55 -9.03
C ILE A 218 -8.24 -3.19 -7.55
N ILE A 219 -7.97 -4.16 -6.69
CA ILE A 219 -7.91 -3.95 -5.24
C ILE A 219 -6.49 -4.22 -4.75
N ASP A 220 -5.83 -3.18 -4.23
CA ASP A 220 -4.55 -3.32 -3.56
C ASP A 220 -4.78 -3.75 -2.10
N ASN A 221 -4.54 -5.02 -1.83
CA ASN A 221 -4.61 -5.62 -0.51
C ASN A 221 -3.21 -5.87 0.09
N ALA A 222 -2.24 -5.01 -0.15
CA ALA A 222 -0.90 -5.17 0.42
C ALA A 222 -0.92 -5.24 1.96
N TYR A 223 -1.91 -4.63 2.60
CA TYR A 223 -2.17 -4.68 4.04
C TYR A 223 -3.42 -5.49 4.39
N GLY A 224 -4.21 -5.87 3.40
CA GLY A 224 -5.59 -6.31 3.54
C GLY A 224 -5.77 -7.80 3.75
N THR A 225 -7.02 -8.22 3.53
CA THR A 225 -7.44 -9.62 3.61
C THR A 225 -7.05 -10.41 2.36
N PRO A 226 -6.83 -11.73 2.47
CA PRO A 226 -6.90 -12.56 3.67
C PRO A 226 -5.63 -12.51 4.53
N PHE A 227 -4.52 -12.05 4.00
CA PHE A 227 -3.27 -11.80 4.70
C PHE A 227 -2.54 -10.60 4.08
N PRO A 228 -1.78 -9.80 4.87
CA PRO A 228 -1.47 -9.92 6.30
C PRO A 228 -2.62 -9.54 7.24
N ASN A 229 -3.77 -9.12 6.73
CA ASN A 229 -4.97 -8.76 7.46
C ASN A 229 -4.75 -7.70 8.55
N ILE A 230 -4.00 -6.65 8.22
CA ILE A 230 -3.83 -5.50 9.11
C ILE A 230 -5.05 -4.58 8.94
N ILE A 231 -6.21 -5.10 9.34
CA ILE A 231 -7.51 -4.43 9.29
C ILE A 231 -8.15 -4.52 10.67
N PHE A 232 -8.67 -3.39 11.18
CA PHE A 232 -9.25 -3.26 12.53
C PHE A 232 -10.76 -3.00 12.51
N SER A 233 -11.35 -2.98 11.33
CA SER A 233 -12.79 -2.88 11.07
C SER A 233 -13.28 -4.13 10.32
N GLU A 234 -14.59 -4.28 10.16
CA GLU A 234 -15.14 -5.37 9.38
C GLU A 234 -14.80 -5.21 7.89
N ALA A 235 -14.23 -6.25 7.30
CA ALA A 235 -13.94 -6.34 5.88
C ALA A 235 -13.82 -7.80 5.45
N GLN A 236 -14.59 -8.20 4.45
CA GLN A 236 -14.55 -9.56 3.93
C GLN A 236 -13.53 -9.68 2.79
N PRO A 237 -12.80 -10.79 2.69
CA PRO A 237 -12.05 -11.12 1.49
C PRO A 237 -13.00 -11.24 0.31
N VAL A 238 -12.70 -10.57 -0.80
CA VAL A 238 -13.56 -10.55 -1.99
C VAL A 238 -12.75 -10.90 -3.23
N TRP A 239 -13.32 -11.74 -4.07
CA TRP A 239 -12.83 -11.99 -5.41
C TRP A 239 -13.96 -12.46 -6.32
N ASP A 240 -13.97 -11.99 -7.56
CA ASP A 240 -14.70 -12.54 -8.69
C ASP A 240 -13.88 -12.34 -9.98
N GLU A 241 -14.39 -12.81 -11.12
CA GLU A 241 -13.63 -12.78 -12.38
C GLU A 241 -13.33 -11.37 -12.92
N ASN A 242 -14.04 -10.34 -12.47
CA ASN A 242 -13.76 -8.94 -12.84
C ASN A 242 -12.91 -8.19 -11.81
N ILE A 243 -12.57 -8.84 -10.70
CA ILE A 243 -11.67 -8.28 -9.68
C ILE A 243 -10.24 -8.77 -9.95
N ILE A 244 -9.31 -7.83 -9.94
CA ILE A 244 -7.88 -8.09 -9.88
C ILE A 244 -7.42 -7.78 -8.45
N LEU A 245 -6.99 -8.80 -7.73
CA LEU A 245 -6.55 -8.64 -6.35
C LEU A 245 -5.02 -8.70 -6.30
N SER A 246 -4.39 -7.71 -5.66
CA SER A 246 -2.95 -7.68 -5.41
C SER A 246 -2.68 -7.88 -3.93
N LEU A 247 -1.92 -8.92 -3.58
CA LEU A 247 -1.45 -9.22 -2.23
C LEU A 247 0.08 -9.10 -2.15
N SER A 248 0.63 -8.99 -0.94
CA SER A 248 2.06 -8.88 -0.73
C SER A 248 2.53 -9.58 0.54
N LEU A 249 3.66 -10.28 0.46
CA LEU A 249 4.35 -10.79 1.64
C LEU A 249 5.16 -9.71 2.38
N SER A 250 5.30 -8.50 1.80
CA SER A 250 6.07 -7.41 2.42
C SER A 250 5.53 -7.05 3.81
N LYS A 251 4.21 -6.91 3.94
CA LYS A 251 3.59 -6.49 5.20
C LYS A 251 3.31 -7.66 6.15
N PHE A 252 3.46 -8.88 5.66
CA PHE A 252 3.50 -10.08 6.49
C PHE A 252 4.85 -10.25 7.23
N GLY A 253 5.89 -9.47 6.86
CA GLY A 253 7.21 -9.49 7.51
C GLY A 253 8.38 -9.83 6.58
N LEU A 254 8.15 -9.92 5.25
CA LEU A 254 9.17 -10.23 4.25
C LEU A 254 9.36 -9.11 3.21
N PRO A 255 9.58 -7.84 3.61
CA PRO A 255 9.62 -6.72 2.67
C PRO A 255 10.80 -6.80 1.70
N SER A 256 11.96 -7.26 2.14
CA SER A 256 13.19 -7.32 1.33
C SER A 256 13.15 -8.43 0.26
N LEU A 257 12.31 -9.45 0.43
CA LEU A 257 12.22 -10.57 -0.50
C LEU A 257 11.33 -10.29 -1.73
N ARG A 258 10.73 -9.13 -1.79
CA ARG A 258 10.01 -8.61 -2.95
C ARG A 258 9.03 -9.62 -3.56
N THR A 259 8.05 -10.11 -2.79
CA THR A 259 7.02 -11.04 -3.29
C THR A 259 5.66 -10.39 -3.29
N GLY A 260 5.14 -10.13 -4.50
CA GLY A 260 3.75 -9.75 -4.77
C GLY A 260 2.99 -10.94 -5.33
N ILE A 261 1.68 -10.96 -5.15
CA ILE A 261 0.77 -12.00 -5.62
C ILE A 261 -0.38 -11.32 -6.33
N VAL A 262 -0.60 -11.65 -7.60
CA VAL A 262 -1.72 -11.15 -8.40
C VAL A 262 -2.71 -12.27 -8.59
N ILE A 263 -3.98 -12.03 -8.29
CA ILE A 263 -5.09 -12.96 -8.51
C ILE A 263 -6.05 -12.30 -9.49
N ALA A 264 -6.28 -12.92 -10.64
CA ALA A 264 -7.14 -12.40 -11.68
C ALA A 264 -7.61 -13.53 -12.60
N ARG A 265 -8.49 -13.19 -13.57
CA ARG A 265 -8.83 -14.14 -14.65
C ARG A 265 -7.56 -14.55 -15.42
N LYS A 266 -7.55 -15.77 -15.94
CA LYS A 266 -6.38 -16.42 -16.55
C LYS A 266 -5.75 -15.63 -17.73
N GLU A 267 -6.55 -14.86 -18.46
CA GLU A 267 -6.05 -14.04 -19.56
C GLU A 267 -5.12 -12.93 -19.06
N ILE A 268 -5.49 -12.28 -17.95
CA ILE A 268 -4.69 -11.22 -17.30
C ILE A 268 -3.42 -11.84 -16.73
N ILE A 269 -3.53 -12.96 -16.03
CA ILE A 269 -2.37 -13.68 -15.46
C ILE A 269 -1.37 -14.06 -16.53
N ARG A 270 -1.83 -14.51 -17.69
CA ARG A 270 -0.95 -14.82 -18.83
C ARG A 270 -0.18 -13.59 -19.30
N VAL A 271 -0.83 -12.43 -19.39
CA VAL A 271 -0.16 -11.18 -19.79
C VAL A 271 0.84 -10.72 -18.74
N VAL A 272 0.45 -10.69 -17.45
CA VAL A 272 1.34 -10.35 -16.33
C VAL A 272 2.59 -11.24 -16.33
N SER A 273 2.42 -12.55 -16.51
CA SER A 273 3.53 -13.50 -16.59
C SER A 273 4.47 -13.21 -17.78
N ARG A 274 3.92 -12.83 -18.94
CA ARG A 274 4.73 -12.43 -20.11
C ARG A 274 5.49 -11.12 -19.86
N MET A 275 4.85 -10.15 -19.20
CA MET A 275 5.53 -8.92 -18.81
C MET A 275 6.67 -9.21 -17.83
N THR A 276 6.43 -10.08 -16.84
CA THR A 276 7.48 -10.54 -15.91
C THR A 276 8.65 -11.19 -16.63
N SER A 277 8.42 -12.00 -17.68
CA SER A 277 9.50 -12.62 -18.46
C SER A 277 10.39 -11.58 -19.17
N VAL A 278 9.83 -10.43 -19.54
CA VAL A 278 10.59 -9.34 -20.18
C VAL A 278 11.30 -8.46 -19.14
N LEU A 279 10.63 -8.15 -18.02
CA LEU A 279 11.14 -7.21 -17.02
C LEU A 279 12.21 -7.84 -16.12
N SER A 280 12.08 -9.12 -15.78
CA SER A 280 12.94 -9.77 -14.77
C SER A 280 13.13 -11.27 -14.95
N LEU A 281 12.76 -11.85 -16.09
CA LEU A 281 12.78 -13.29 -16.42
C LEU A 281 11.80 -14.09 -15.53
N ALA A 282 11.95 -14.02 -14.22
CA ALA A 282 11.09 -14.66 -13.21
C ALA A 282 11.05 -13.82 -11.93
N PRO A 283 10.05 -13.97 -11.08
CA PRO A 283 10.07 -13.42 -9.74
C PRO A 283 11.02 -14.20 -8.83
N GLY A 284 11.45 -13.55 -7.72
CA GLY A 284 12.34 -14.18 -6.75
C GLY A 284 11.71 -15.39 -6.04
N SER A 285 12.50 -16.44 -5.80
CA SER A 285 12.04 -17.73 -5.27
C SER A 285 12.06 -17.80 -3.74
N LEU A 286 12.90 -17.00 -3.06
CA LEU A 286 13.12 -17.14 -1.62
C LEU A 286 11.89 -16.75 -0.77
N GLY A 287 11.18 -15.69 -1.14
CA GLY A 287 9.97 -15.28 -0.46
C GLY A 287 8.87 -16.35 -0.48
N PRO A 288 8.51 -16.88 -1.67
CA PRO A 288 7.63 -18.04 -1.78
C PRO A 288 8.11 -19.27 -0.99
N ALA A 289 9.40 -19.57 -0.99
CA ALA A 289 9.95 -20.71 -0.26
C ALA A 289 9.81 -20.58 1.26
N LEU A 290 9.99 -19.36 1.79
CA LEU A 290 9.81 -19.09 3.23
C LEU A 290 8.34 -19.12 3.67
N ALA A 291 7.42 -18.66 2.81
CA ALA A 291 6.00 -18.61 3.14
C ALA A 291 5.23 -19.91 2.78
N TYR A 292 5.86 -20.86 2.06
CA TYR A 292 5.20 -22.03 1.50
C TYR A 292 4.44 -22.86 2.53
N ASP A 293 5.10 -23.20 3.64
CA ASP A 293 4.49 -24.07 4.65
C ASP A 293 3.33 -23.39 5.37
N LEU A 294 3.43 -22.07 5.64
CA LEU A 294 2.35 -21.27 6.20
C LEU A 294 1.11 -21.23 5.28
N VAL A 295 1.33 -21.09 3.98
CA VAL A 295 0.25 -21.08 3.00
C VAL A 295 -0.38 -22.47 2.87
N LYS A 296 0.45 -23.51 2.78
CA LYS A 296 0.00 -24.90 2.60
C LYS A 296 -0.79 -25.42 3.79
N SER A 297 -0.44 -25.04 5.00
CA SER A 297 -1.16 -25.43 6.23
C SER A 297 -2.41 -24.57 6.51
N GLY A 298 -2.58 -23.41 5.84
CA GLY A 298 -3.57 -22.41 6.20
C GLY A 298 -3.15 -21.51 7.36
N ASP A 299 -2.00 -21.76 8.00
CA ASP A 299 -1.53 -20.98 9.15
C ASP A 299 -1.29 -19.49 8.80
N ILE A 300 -1.11 -19.16 7.53
CA ILE A 300 -0.90 -17.76 7.12
C ILE A 300 -2.09 -16.88 7.49
N THR A 301 -3.32 -17.35 7.34
CA THR A 301 -4.54 -16.63 7.72
C THR A 301 -4.72 -16.57 9.23
N ARG A 302 -4.43 -17.66 9.93
CA ARG A 302 -4.46 -17.74 11.40
C ARG A 302 -3.45 -16.80 12.04
N VAL A 303 -2.19 -16.83 11.60
CA VAL A 303 -1.12 -15.92 12.10
C VAL A 303 -1.46 -14.46 11.82
N SER A 304 -2.08 -14.18 10.67
CA SER A 304 -2.57 -12.83 10.36
C SER A 304 -3.60 -12.35 11.37
N ALA A 305 -4.60 -13.17 11.68
CA ALA A 305 -5.71 -12.80 12.57
C ALA A 305 -5.33 -12.81 14.06
N GLU A 306 -4.52 -13.77 14.50
CA GLU A 306 -4.23 -13.99 15.92
C GLU A 306 -2.96 -13.28 16.42
N THR A 307 -2.03 -12.95 15.50
CA THR A 307 -0.73 -12.35 15.87
C THR A 307 -0.54 -10.97 15.24
N ILE A 308 -0.62 -10.86 13.91
CA ILE A 308 -0.27 -9.62 13.19
C ILE A 308 -1.31 -8.52 13.47
N GLN A 309 -2.59 -8.81 13.27
CA GLN A 309 -3.66 -7.84 13.45
C GLN A 309 -3.71 -7.26 14.88
N PRO A 310 -3.73 -8.07 15.96
CA PRO A 310 -3.75 -7.53 17.31
C PRO A 310 -2.50 -6.72 17.67
N PHE A 311 -1.33 -7.13 17.17
CA PHE A 311 -0.08 -6.41 17.36
C PHE A 311 -0.16 -4.98 16.81
N TYR A 312 -0.60 -4.81 15.55
CA TYR A 312 -0.69 -3.49 14.94
C TYR A 312 -1.84 -2.66 15.51
N ARG A 313 -2.96 -3.29 15.86
CA ARG A 313 -4.09 -2.60 16.51
C ARG A 313 -3.64 -1.94 17.81
N LYS A 314 -2.95 -2.68 18.67
CA LYS A 314 -2.41 -2.14 19.92
C LYS A 314 -1.51 -0.93 19.70
N LYS A 315 -0.63 -0.99 18.70
CA LYS A 315 0.27 0.14 18.38
C LYS A 315 -0.51 1.35 17.85
N ALA A 316 -1.51 1.13 16.99
CA ALA A 316 -2.36 2.20 16.47
C ALA A 316 -3.14 2.90 17.60
N ASP A 317 -3.76 2.12 18.49
CA ASP A 317 -4.54 2.65 19.62
C ASP A 317 -3.66 3.48 20.56
N GLY A 318 -2.44 3.00 20.88
CA GLY A 318 -1.47 3.74 21.69
C GLY A 318 -1.01 5.06 21.06
N ALA A 319 -0.71 5.05 19.75
CA ALA A 319 -0.31 6.25 19.03
C ALA A 319 -1.44 7.31 18.95
N VAL A 320 -2.67 6.87 18.75
CA VAL A 320 -3.85 7.77 18.75
C VAL A 320 -4.06 8.40 20.12
N GLU A 321 -3.98 7.61 21.18
CA GLU A 321 -4.18 8.09 22.55
C GLU A 321 -3.12 9.13 22.91
N GLN A 322 -1.85 8.86 22.62
CA GLN A 322 -0.75 9.81 22.86
C GLN A 322 -0.97 11.14 22.12
N LEU A 323 -1.30 11.09 20.81
CA LEU A 323 -1.54 12.31 20.04
C LEU A 323 -2.68 13.15 20.61
N ARG A 324 -3.76 12.51 21.06
CA ARG A 324 -4.89 13.22 21.70
C ARG A 324 -4.47 13.94 22.97
N GLN A 325 -3.68 13.27 23.80
CA GLN A 325 -3.20 13.84 25.07
C GLN A 325 -2.24 15.00 24.85
N GLU A 326 -1.30 14.86 23.90
CA GLU A 326 -0.21 15.83 23.75
C GLU A 326 -0.59 17.06 22.89
N ILE A 327 -1.43 16.91 21.88
CA ILE A 327 -1.82 18.06 21.03
C ILE A 327 -2.78 19.00 21.77
N GLY A 328 -3.63 18.47 22.64
CA GLY A 328 -4.61 19.27 23.39
C GLY A 328 -5.81 19.73 22.53
N ASP A 329 -6.83 20.32 23.16
CA ASP A 329 -8.11 20.64 22.50
C ASP A 329 -8.10 21.93 21.67
N ALA A 330 -7.11 22.79 21.88
CA ALA A 330 -7.02 24.10 21.18
C ALA A 330 -6.62 23.97 19.71
N ILE A 331 -5.96 22.89 19.32
CA ILE A 331 -5.50 22.65 17.95
C ILE A 331 -6.57 21.89 17.16
N PRO A 332 -7.00 22.38 15.98
CA PRO A 332 -8.00 21.71 15.15
C PRO A 332 -7.40 20.52 14.37
N MET A 333 -6.87 19.53 15.10
CA MET A 333 -6.36 18.30 14.54
C MET A 333 -7.43 17.23 14.51
N ARG A 334 -7.51 16.49 13.39
CA ARG A 334 -8.27 15.26 13.25
C ARG A 334 -7.39 14.13 12.78
N ILE A 335 -7.68 12.93 13.23
CA ILE A 335 -7.04 11.69 12.81
C ILE A 335 -8.03 10.92 11.94
N HIS A 336 -7.62 10.46 10.76
CA HIS A 336 -8.45 9.50 10.04
C HIS A 336 -8.66 8.28 10.94
N LYS A 337 -9.91 7.82 11.08
CA LYS A 337 -10.23 6.64 11.89
C LYS A 337 -9.26 5.49 11.55
N PRO A 338 -8.47 5.00 12.51
CA PRO A 338 -7.51 3.94 12.24
C PRO A 338 -8.23 2.63 12.00
N GLU A 339 -8.44 2.27 10.75
CA GLU A 339 -9.14 1.06 10.35
C GLU A 339 -8.19 -0.02 9.85
N GLY A 340 -6.90 0.31 9.65
CA GLY A 340 -5.89 -0.65 9.20
C GLY A 340 -4.57 -0.01 8.76
N ALA A 341 -3.77 -0.78 8.02
CA ALA A 341 -2.43 -0.46 7.55
C ALA A 341 -1.41 -0.23 8.70
N LEU A 342 -0.42 0.63 8.48
CA LEU A 342 0.70 0.87 9.42
C LEU A 342 0.84 2.36 9.77
N PHE A 343 -0.17 3.17 9.44
CA PHE A 343 -0.07 4.61 9.43
C PHE A 343 -1.25 5.26 10.13
N LEU A 344 -0.97 6.43 10.74
CA LEU A 344 -1.97 7.44 11.02
C LEU A 344 -1.91 8.51 9.93
N TRP A 345 -3.08 9.00 9.54
CA TRP A 345 -3.26 10.14 8.67
C TRP A 345 -3.81 11.28 9.50
N LEU A 346 -2.97 12.32 9.68
CA LEU A 346 -3.26 13.46 10.53
C LEU A 346 -3.65 14.63 9.66
N TRP A 347 -4.81 15.20 9.90
CA TRP A 347 -5.31 16.42 9.26
C TRP A 347 -5.32 17.56 10.26
N PHE A 348 -4.59 18.61 9.95
CA PHE A 348 -4.51 19.85 10.71
C PHE A 348 -5.32 20.92 9.97
N GLU A 349 -6.61 21.03 10.31
CA GLU A 349 -7.57 21.89 9.64
C GLU A 349 -7.11 23.36 9.73
N GLY A 350 -6.98 24.03 8.57
CA GLY A 350 -6.48 25.41 8.51
C GLY A 350 -5.01 25.54 8.92
N LEU A 351 -4.17 24.54 8.66
CA LEU A 351 -2.73 24.59 8.94
C LEU A 351 -2.11 25.88 8.37
N PRO A 352 -1.46 26.74 9.20
CA PRO A 352 -0.96 28.07 8.75
C PRO A 352 0.17 27.99 7.72
N ILE A 353 0.83 26.86 7.60
CA ILE A 353 1.90 26.55 6.65
C ILE A 353 1.49 25.34 5.80
N SER A 354 2.22 25.05 4.72
CA SER A 354 1.97 23.82 3.96
C SER A 354 2.49 22.57 4.69
N SER A 355 1.88 21.40 4.42
CA SER A 355 2.38 20.10 4.93
C SER A 355 3.83 19.82 4.47
N ARG A 356 4.27 20.40 3.35
CA ARG A 356 5.67 20.32 2.90
C ARG A 356 6.59 21.13 3.81
N GLU A 357 6.19 22.33 4.20
CA GLU A 357 6.95 23.15 5.14
C GLU A 357 6.97 22.52 6.53
N LEU A 358 5.84 21.98 7.01
CA LEU A 358 5.78 21.19 8.24
C LEU A 358 6.78 20.02 8.20
N TYR A 359 6.83 19.28 7.09
CA TYR A 359 7.82 18.22 6.91
C TYR A 359 9.26 18.73 7.08
N GLN A 360 9.61 19.87 6.45
CA GLN A 360 10.96 20.43 6.55
C GLN A 360 11.32 20.85 7.98
N ARG A 361 10.38 21.46 8.71
CA ARG A 361 10.58 21.82 10.13
C ARG A 361 10.79 20.57 11.00
N LEU A 362 9.96 19.52 10.80
CA LEU A 362 10.11 18.25 11.52
C LEU A 362 11.44 17.54 11.20
N LYS A 363 11.85 17.56 9.92
CA LYS A 363 13.15 16.99 9.49
C LYS A 363 14.31 17.69 10.19
N GLN A 364 14.30 19.02 10.34
CA GLN A 364 15.30 19.78 11.08
C GLN A 364 15.33 19.43 12.58
N LYS A 365 14.19 19.02 13.16
CA LYS A 365 14.08 18.51 14.54
C LYS A 365 14.37 17.00 14.64
N GLY A 366 14.83 16.36 13.54
CA GLY A 366 15.21 14.96 13.52
C GLY A 366 14.03 13.98 13.44
N VAL A 367 12.88 14.40 12.93
CA VAL A 367 11.70 13.54 12.70
C VAL A 367 11.36 13.49 11.21
N LEU A 368 11.32 12.31 10.63
CA LEU A 368 10.89 12.10 9.25
C LEU A 368 9.45 11.58 9.21
N VAL A 369 8.58 12.32 8.54
CA VAL A 369 7.18 11.96 8.23
C VAL A 369 6.99 11.96 6.71
N VAL A 370 5.77 11.83 6.20
CA VAL A 370 5.51 12.08 4.77
C VAL A 370 4.45 13.16 4.63
N SER A 371 4.78 14.19 3.86
CA SER A 371 3.85 15.29 3.54
C SER A 371 2.67 14.77 2.70
N GLY A 372 1.47 15.29 3.01
CA GLY A 372 0.22 14.81 2.45
C GLY A 372 0.09 15.01 0.95
N HIS A 373 0.60 16.10 0.40
CA HIS A 373 0.42 16.45 -1.00
C HIS A 373 0.91 15.39 -2.00
N TYR A 374 1.83 14.51 -1.60
CA TYR A 374 2.32 13.40 -2.44
C TYR A 374 1.32 12.27 -2.71
N PHE A 375 0.20 12.22 -1.98
CA PHE A 375 -0.75 11.10 -2.02
C PHE A 375 -1.99 11.37 -2.87
N PHE A 376 -1.94 12.34 -3.78
CA PHE A 376 -3.08 12.73 -4.60
C PHE A 376 -2.79 12.62 -6.11
N PRO A 377 -2.39 11.42 -6.61
CA PRO A 377 -2.11 11.23 -8.04
C PRO A 377 -3.33 11.58 -8.89
N GLY A 378 -3.13 12.30 -10.00
CA GLY A 378 -4.21 12.76 -10.87
C GLY A 378 -4.99 13.98 -10.34
N MET A 379 -4.53 14.60 -9.24
CA MET A 379 -5.12 15.80 -8.65
C MET A 379 -4.11 16.95 -8.51
N GLU A 380 -3.06 16.95 -9.30
CA GLU A 380 -1.97 17.95 -9.22
C GLU A 380 -2.48 19.37 -9.46
N LYS A 381 -3.49 19.51 -10.33
CA LYS A 381 -4.12 20.80 -10.69
C LYS A 381 -5.31 21.20 -9.80
N ASP A 382 -5.66 20.34 -8.85
CA ASP A 382 -6.79 20.57 -7.96
C ASP A 382 -6.37 21.48 -6.79
N ASN A 383 -7.05 22.63 -6.61
CA ASN A 383 -6.78 23.60 -5.53
C ASN A 383 -7.50 23.24 -4.22
N TRP A 384 -7.43 22.01 -3.81
CA TRP A 384 -8.02 21.55 -2.55
C TRP A 384 -7.00 21.67 -1.41
N SER A 385 -7.20 22.60 -0.48
CA SER A 385 -6.27 22.90 0.62
C SER A 385 -5.96 21.66 1.50
N HIS A 386 -6.92 20.79 1.65
CA HIS A 386 -6.78 19.55 2.43
C HIS A 386 -5.54 18.73 2.08
N LYS A 387 -5.08 18.77 0.82
CA LYS A 387 -3.86 18.07 0.39
C LYS A 387 -2.62 18.58 1.12
N ASP A 388 -2.61 19.88 1.44
CA ASP A 388 -1.50 20.58 2.07
C ASP A 388 -1.65 20.71 3.60
N GLU A 389 -2.73 20.17 4.16
CA GLU A 389 -3.05 20.20 5.59
C GLU A 389 -2.81 18.85 6.28
N CYS A 390 -2.35 17.84 5.53
CA CYS A 390 -2.24 16.46 6.03
C CYS A 390 -0.80 15.95 6.05
N ILE A 391 -0.51 15.03 6.99
CA ILE A 391 0.73 14.23 7.00
C ILE A 391 0.43 12.77 7.29
N ARG A 392 1.29 11.88 6.75
CA ARG A 392 1.29 10.46 7.11
C ARG A 392 2.39 10.17 8.13
N VAL A 393 2.04 9.45 9.19
CA VAL A 393 2.94 9.04 10.28
C VAL A 393 2.83 7.54 10.48
N THR A 394 3.96 6.79 10.45
CA THR A 394 3.94 5.36 10.78
C THR A 394 4.03 5.12 12.27
N TYR A 395 3.26 4.15 12.75
CA TYR A 395 3.37 3.62 14.12
C TYR A 395 4.06 2.23 14.16
N ALA A 396 4.62 1.78 13.03
CA ALA A 396 5.24 0.46 12.91
C ALA A 396 6.67 0.38 13.49
N GLN A 397 7.28 1.52 13.86
CA GLN A 397 8.61 1.56 14.48
C GLN A 397 8.58 1.07 15.93
N ASN A 398 9.76 0.97 16.57
CA ASN A 398 9.86 0.69 18.01
C ASN A 398 9.07 1.74 18.80
N ASP A 399 8.48 1.33 19.93
CA ASP A 399 7.59 2.17 20.72
C ASP A 399 8.28 3.47 21.15
N GLU A 400 9.53 3.42 21.61
CA GLU A 400 10.31 4.61 21.97
C GLU A 400 10.47 5.62 20.81
N VAL A 401 10.71 5.12 19.59
CA VAL A 401 10.81 5.96 18.38
C VAL A 401 9.48 6.62 18.07
N VAL A 402 8.39 5.86 18.18
CA VAL A 402 7.03 6.35 17.93
C VAL A 402 6.65 7.41 18.97
N GLU A 403 6.80 7.10 20.25
CA GLU A 403 6.48 8.01 21.36
C GLU A 403 7.23 9.34 21.25
N ARG A 404 8.55 9.31 21.09
CA ARG A 404 9.36 10.52 20.95
C ARG A 404 9.02 11.31 19.70
N GLY A 405 8.78 10.63 18.56
CA GLY A 405 8.44 11.29 17.32
C GLY A 405 7.08 11.96 17.37
N LEU A 406 6.07 11.32 17.96
CA LEU A 406 4.74 11.91 18.15
C LEU A 406 4.79 13.13 19.09
N SER A 407 5.59 13.08 20.16
CA SER A 407 5.78 14.22 21.06
C SER A 407 6.42 15.42 20.35
N LEU A 408 7.41 15.19 19.48
CA LEU A 408 8.02 16.26 18.69
C LEU A 408 7.05 16.83 17.65
N ILE A 409 6.24 15.98 16.98
CA ILE A 409 5.19 16.44 16.07
C ILE A 409 4.18 17.30 16.83
N ALA A 410 3.70 16.86 17.98
CA ALA A 410 2.75 17.61 18.79
C ALA A 410 3.32 18.96 19.26
N SER A 411 4.61 19.00 19.64
CA SER A 411 5.28 20.24 20.02
C SER A 411 5.38 21.22 18.86
N GLU A 412 5.81 20.76 17.66
CA GLU A 412 5.94 21.60 16.48
C GLU A 412 4.58 22.16 16.04
N ILE A 413 3.53 21.35 16.04
CA ILE A 413 2.19 21.78 15.69
C ILE A 413 1.68 22.86 16.65
N ARG A 414 1.88 22.72 17.98
CA ARG A 414 1.50 23.75 18.94
C ARG A 414 2.25 25.07 18.71
N GLU A 415 3.54 25.00 18.36
CA GLU A 415 4.36 26.17 18.03
C GLU A 415 3.78 26.90 16.80
N ILE A 416 3.52 26.20 15.71
CA ILE A 416 2.97 26.74 14.47
C ILE A 416 1.62 27.45 14.68
N TYR A 417 0.68 26.83 15.41
CA TYR A 417 -0.61 27.45 15.69
C TYR A 417 -0.54 28.59 16.71
N SER A 418 0.54 28.71 17.50
CA SER A 418 0.75 29.83 18.41
C SER A 418 1.38 31.04 17.72
N GLU A 419 2.06 30.86 16.58
CA GLU A 419 2.68 31.90 15.76
C GLU A 419 1.70 32.57 14.81
N SER A 420 0.54 31.97 14.56
CA SER A 420 -0.50 32.43 13.62
C SER A 420 -1.63 33.19 14.34
#